data_3b6821ee71bd1abccc83410dbd431c45
#
_entry.id   3b6821ee71bd1abccc83410dbd431c45
#
_cell.length_a   1.000
_cell.length_b   1.000
_cell.length_c   1.000
_cell.angle_alpha   90.00
_cell.angle_beta   90.00
_cell.angle_gamma   90.00
#
_symmetry.space_group_name_H-M   'P 1'
#
loop_
_entity.id
_entity.type
_entity.pdbx_description
1 polymer ?
#
loop_
_entity_poly.entity_id
_entity_poly.type
_entity_poly.pdbx_seq_one_letter_code
_entity_poly.pdbx_strand_id
1 'polypeptide(L)'
;IYPGTCRAGITNNKAARAFRLRVPDGSAAQIEFVDRLLGTQRQDLSSAIGDFVLKRADGFWAYQLAVVVDDALQGITDIVRGADLLDSSARQIYLQQLLGYPTPRYLHVPVVTNSTGEKLSKQTGAVAFDVGNDNILQDALIPAARFLDLPLTSTPSSVAEFWSVATTLWANKMGIR
;
A
#
# COMPACT_ATOMS: atom_id res chain seq x y z
N ILE A 1 -14.25 4.00 -12.07
CA ILE A 1 -15.12 4.40 -10.93
C ILE A 1 -16.50 3.79 -11.14
N TYR A 2 -17.10 3.21 -10.07
CA TYR A 2 -18.43 2.64 -10.13
C TYR A 2 -19.50 3.74 -10.25
N PRO A 3 -20.39 3.69 -11.26
CA PRO A 3 -21.31 4.79 -11.53
C PRO A 3 -22.55 4.85 -10.59
N GLY A 4 -22.61 4.02 -9.53
CA GLY A 4 -23.70 4.04 -8.58
C GLY A 4 -24.99 3.32 -9.03
N THR A 5 -24.94 2.49 -10.06
CA THR A 5 -26.12 1.85 -10.69
C THR A 5 -27.04 1.13 -9.71
N CYS A 6 -26.48 0.55 -8.61
CA CYS A 6 -27.27 -0.19 -7.62
C CYS A 6 -27.44 0.58 -6.30
N ARG A 7 -27.12 1.89 -6.24
CA ARG A 7 -27.26 2.69 -5.00
C ARG A 7 -28.70 2.77 -4.50
N ALA A 8 -29.66 2.81 -5.43
CA ALA A 8 -31.09 2.86 -5.12
C ALA A 8 -31.75 1.48 -4.99
N GLY A 9 -30.95 0.43 -4.95
CA GLY A 9 -31.41 -0.96 -4.93
C GLY A 9 -31.21 -1.67 -6.26
N ILE A 10 -31.48 -2.99 -6.25
CA ILE A 10 -31.36 -3.83 -7.44
C ILE A 10 -32.74 -3.93 -8.09
N THR A 11 -32.84 -3.45 -9.33
CA THR A 11 -34.06 -3.57 -10.15
C THR A 11 -34.14 -4.93 -10.84
N ASN A 12 -35.34 -5.33 -11.27
CA ASN A 12 -35.60 -6.52 -12.10
C ASN A 12 -35.39 -7.87 -11.42
N ASN A 13 -35.73 -8.02 -10.12
CA ASN A 13 -35.63 -9.29 -9.39
C ASN A 13 -34.26 -10.02 -9.46
N LYS A 14 -33.20 -9.30 -9.75
CA LYS A 14 -31.84 -9.87 -9.74
C LYS A 14 -31.36 -10.04 -8.31
N ALA A 15 -30.81 -11.21 -7.99
CA ALA A 15 -30.18 -11.44 -6.70
C ALA A 15 -28.94 -10.54 -6.51
N ALA A 16 -28.73 -10.04 -5.30
CA ALA A 16 -27.52 -9.33 -4.93
C ALA A 16 -26.31 -10.28 -5.06
N ARG A 17 -25.31 -9.86 -5.81
CA ARG A 17 -24.10 -10.68 -6.06
C ARG A 17 -22.88 -10.17 -5.34
N ALA A 18 -22.77 -8.86 -5.12
CA ALA A 18 -21.65 -8.22 -4.44
C ALA A 18 -22.16 -7.13 -3.50
N PHE A 19 -21.45 -6.94 -2.39
CA PHE A 19 -21.73 -5.84 -1.47
C PHE A 19 -20.67 -4.75 -1.68
N ARG A 20 -21.15 -3.51 -1.77
CA ARG A 20 -20.28 -2.34 -1.91
C ARG A 20 -20.46 -1.40 -0.73
N LEU A 21 -19.38 -0.78 -0.30
CA LEU A 21 -19.46 0.37 0.58
C LEU A 21 -19.84 1.59 -0.26
N ARG A 22 -20.89 2.28 0.18
CA ARG A 22 -21.26 3.57 -0.37
C ARG A 22 -20.29 4.62 0.15
N VAL A 23 -19.63 5.32 -0.76
CA VAL A 23 -18.77 6.45 -0.44
C VAL A 23 -19.66 7.69 -0.25
N PRO A 24 -19.41 8.53 0.77
CA PRO A 24 -20.12 9.77 0.98
C PRO A 24 -19.81 10.78 -0.12
N ASP A 25 -20.61 11.83 -0.21
CA ASP A 25 -20.39 12.96 -1.08
C ASP A 25 -19.86 14.17 -0.28
N GLY A 26 -19.27 15.14 -0.97
CA GLY A 26 -18.80 16.41 -0.39
C GLY A 26 -17.60 16.24 0.56
N SER A 27 -17.55 17.05 1.61
CA SER A 27 -16.39 17.07 2.54
C SER A 27 -16.18 15.76 3.28
N ALA A 28 -17.22 14.96 3.49
CA ALA A 28 -17.10 13.64 4.11
C ALA A 28 -16.37 12.60 3.24
N ALA A 29 -16.22 12.87 1.94
CA ALA A 29 -15.44 12.04 1.03
C ALA A 29 -13.94 12.38 1.06
N GLN A 30 -13.56 13.51 1.66
CA GLN A 30 -12.17 13.97 1.71
C GLN A 30 -11.41 13.23 2.81
N ILE A 31 -10.44 12.44 2.42
CA ILE A 31 -9.54 11.76 3.34
C ILE A 31 -8.15 12.40 3.24
N GLU A 32 -7.67 12.90 4.37
CA GLU A 32 -6.31 13.41 4.52
C GLU A 32 -5.55 12.56 5.53
N PHE A 33 -4.31 12.24 5.22
CA PHE A 33 -3.39 11.54 6.14
C PHE A 33 -1.94 11.95 5.85
N VAL A 34 -1.07 11.71 6.81
CA VAL A 34 0.36 11.96 6.65
C VAL A 34 1.05 10.63 6.36
N ASP A 35 1.64 10.53 5.18
CA ASP A 35 2.58 9.46 4.86
C ASP A 35 3.98 9.87 5.35
N ARG A 36 4.67 8.94 6.01
CA ARG A 36 5.96 9.25 6.65
C ARG A 36 7.09 9.55 5.65
N LEU A 37 6.97 9.11 4.41
CA LEU A 37 7.96 9.38 3.36
C LEU A 37 7.45 10.42 2.34
N LEU A 38 6.17 10.37 1.97
CA LEU A 38 5.58 11.19 0.92
C LEU A 38 4.90 12.46 1.46
N GLY A 39 4.85 12.66 2.79
CA GLY A 39 4.19 13.80 3.42
C GLY A 39 2.67 13.74 3.37
N THR A 40 2.02 14.89 3.43
CA THR A 40 0.55 14.99 3.46
C THR A 40 -0.06 14.52 2.16
N GLN A 41 -0.97 13.54 2.27
CA GLN A 41 -1.73 12.97 1.16
C GLN A 41 -3.20 13.35 1.32
N ARG A 42 -3.86 13.69 0.20
CA ARG A 42 -5.29 14.02 0.15
C ARG A 42 -5.94 13.30 -1.00
N GLN A 43 -7.08 12.66 -0.74
CA GLN A 43 -7.85 11.99 -1.77
C GLN A 43 -9.35 12.18 -1.55
N ASP A 44 -10.05 12.53 -2.61
CA ASP A 44 -11.51 12.55 -2.62
C ASP A 44 -12.02 11.17 -3.06
N LEU A 45 -12.63 10.44 -2.12
CA LEU A 45 -13.12 9.09 -2.38
C LEU A 45 -14.24 9.07 -3.42
N SER A 46 -15.07 10.12 -3.50
CA SER A 46 -16.22 10.17 -4.41
C SER A 46 -15.79 10.28 -5.86
N SER A 47 -14.78 11.11 -6.14
CA SER A 47 -14.28 11.37 -7.50
C SER A 47 -13.15 10.44 -7.92
N ALA A 48 -12.30 9.98 -6.98
CA ALA A 48 -11.16 9.14 -7.31
C ALA A 48 -11.49 7.63 -7.28
N ILE A 49 -12.43 7.19 -6.43
CA ILE A 49 -12.68 5.76 -6.14
C ILE A 49 -14.12 5.37 -6.43
N GLY A 50 -15.09 6.10 -5.90
CA GLY A 50 -16.50 5.72 -5.88
C GLY A 50 -16.79 4.53 -4.96
N ASP A 51 -18.02 3.98 -5.03
CA ASP A 51 -18.42 2.84 -4.22
C ASP A 51 -17.56 1.61 -4.53
N PHE A 52 -16.94 1.03 -3.53
CA PHE A 52 -16.02 -0.08 -3.70
C PHE A 52 -16.48 -1.38 -3.03
N VAL A 53 -16.06 -2.50 -3.59
CA VAL A 53 -16.51 -3.84 -3.18
C VAL A 53 -15.93 -4.21 -1.82
N LEU A 54 -16.80 -4.68 -0.91
CA LEU A 54 -16.43 -5.30 0.37
C LEU A 54 -16.57 -6.82 0.32
N LYS A 55 -17.63 -7.33 -0.35
CA LYS A 55 -17.81 -8.77 -0.58
C LYS A 55 -18.04 -9.00 -2.06
N ARG A 56 -17.28 -9.93 -2.62
CA ARG A 56 -17.28 -10.27 -4.05
C ARG A 56 -18.47 -11.17 -4.41
N ALA A 57 -18.78 -11.22 -5.69
CA ALA A 57 -19.85 -12.06 -6.22
C ALA A 57 -19.59 -13.58 -6.06
N ASP A 58 -18.33 -13.96 -5.93
CA ASP A 58 -17.86 -15.33 -5.66
C ASP A 58 -17.89 -15.70 -4.17
N GLY A 59 -18.39 -14.80 -3.31
CA GLY A 59 -18.57 -15.02 -1.87
C GLY A 59 -17.36 -14.64 -1.00
N PHE A 60 -16.21 -14.34 -1.58
CA PHE A 60 -15.02 -13.93 -0.83
C PHE A 60 -15.07 -12.46 -0.41
N TRP A 61 -14.42 -12.16 0.71
CA TRP A 61 -14.19 -10.78 1.14
C TRP A 61 -13.18 -10.10 0.21
N ALA A 62 -13.43 -8.85 -0.11
CA ALA A 62 -12.51 -8.07 -0.93
C ALA A 62 -11.30 -7.63 -0.11
N TYR A 63 -10.15 -7.52 -0.78
CA TYR A 63 -8.86 -7.15 -0.19
C TYR A 63 -8.94 -5.96 0.76
N GLN A 64 -9.66 -4.90 0.37
CA GLN A 64 -9.73 -3.67 1.15
C GLN A 64 -10.36 -3.87 2.54
N LEU A 65 -11.38 -4.73 2.64
CA LEU A 65 -11.98 -5.05 3.94
C LEU A 65 -11.12 -6.03 4.72
N ALA A 66 -10.64 -7.09 4.06
CA ALA A 66 -9.86 -8.14 4.71
C ALA A 66 -8.61 -7.57 5.38
N VAL A 67 -7.80 -6.76 4.66
CA VAL A 67 -6.57 -6.19 5.21
C VAL A 67 -6.85 -5.25 6.39
N VAL A 68 -7.91 -4.43 6.33
CA VAL A 68 -8.25 -3.51 7.43
C VAL A 68 -8.64 -4.27 8.71
N VAL A 69 -9.43 -5.33 8.55
CA VAL A 69 -9.87 -6.15 9.70
C VAL A 69 -8.69 -6.95 10.27
N ASP A 70 -7.90 -7.59 9.41
CA ASP A 70 -6.76 -8.41 9.83
C ASP A 70 -5.69 -7.57 10.53
N ASP A 71 -5.36 -6.39 9.99
CA ASP A 71 -4.40 -5.47 10.60
C ASP A 71 -4.88 -4.99 11.98
N ALA A 72 -6.17 -4.66 12.12
CA ALA A 72 -6.73 -4.24 13.40
C ALA A 72 -6.72 -5.37 14.43
N LEU A 73 -7.10 -6.60 14.05
CA LEU A 73 -7.10 -7.77 14.94
C LEU A 73 -5.68 -8.18 15.36
N GLN A 74 -4.70 -7.96 14.51
CA GLN A 74 -3.29 -8.24 14.79
C GLN A 74 -2.58 -7.10 15.54
N GLY A 75 -3.26 -5.97 15.75
CA GLY A 75 -2.68 -4.81 16.44
C GLY A 75 -1.59 -4.10 15.64
N ILE A 76 -1.69 -4.12 14.30
CA ILE A 76 -0.72 -3.45 13.42
C ILE A 76 -0.80 -1.93 13.62
N THR A 77 0.34 -1.32 13.90
CA THR A 77 0.48 0.13 14.14
C THR A 77 1.17 0.88 13.02
N ASP A 78 1.89 0.17 12.15
CA ASP A 78 2.67 0.75 11.06
C ASP A 78 2.52 -0.10 9.80
N ILE A 79 2.23 0.56 8.66
CA ILE A 79 2.12 -0.08 7.36
C ILE A 79 3.20 0.49 6.45
N VAL A 80 4.14 -0.37 6.06
CA VAL A 80 5.20 -0.06 5.09
C VAL A 80 4.96 -0.87 3.83
N ARG A 81 4.80 -0.18 2.68
CA ARG A 81 4.51 -0.85 1.41
C ARG A 81 4.90 0.00 0.20
N GLY A 82 4.80 -0.54 -1.00
CA GLY A 82 5.07 0.20 -2.23
C GLY A 82 4.06 1.31 -2.51
N ALA A 83 4.51 2.40 -3.11
CA ALA A 83 3.67 3.56 -3.47
C ALA A 83 2.58 3.24 -4.50
N ASP A 84 2.64 2.09 -5.17
CA ASP A 84 1.57 1.58 -6.01
C ASP A 84 0.27 1.24 -5.25
N LEU A 85 0.36 1.13 -3.91
CA LEU A 85 -0.79 0.95 -3.04
C LEU A 85 -1.24 2.24 -2.34
N LEU A 86 -0.64 3.38 -2.67
CA LEU A 86 -0.98 4.68 -2.07
C LEU A 86 -2.47 4.99 -2.23
N ASP A 87 -3.03 4.79 -3.42
CA ASP A 87 -4.45 5.00 -3.71
C ASP A 87 -5.40 4.10 -2.90
N SER A 88 -4.89 3.01 -2.31
CA SER A 88 -5.67 2.17 -1.41
C SER A 88 -5.79 2.74 0.00
N SER A 89 -4.88 3.62 0.42
CA SER A 89 -4.78 4.10 1.79
C SER A 89 -6.03 4.88 2.22
N ALA A 90 -6.49 5.82 1.40
CA ALA A 90 -7.66 6.63 1.75
C ALA A 90 -8.92 5.78 1.97
N ARG A 91 -9.17 4.77 1.11
CA ARG A 91 -10.33 3.86 1.29
C ARG A 91 -10.18 2.93 2.49
N GLN A 92 -8.95 2.54 2.85
CA GLN A 92 -8.66 1.76 4.05
C GLN A 92 -8.85 2.61 5.31
N ILE A 93 -8.38 3.85 5.31
CA ILE A 93 -8.60 4.81 6.41
C ILE A 93 -10.10 5.06 6.60
N TYR A 94 -10.85 5.24 5.52
CA TYR A 94 -12.30 5.40 5.60
C TYR A 94 -12.99 4.16 6.21
N LEU A 95 -12.56 2.95 5.84
CA LEU A 95 -13.04 1.72 6.46
C LEU A 95 -12.69 1.65 7.96
N GLN A 96 -11.45 2.00 8.33
CA GLN A 96 -11.03 2.06 9.74
C GLN A 96 -11.92 2.99 10.55
N GLN A 97 -12.20 4.19 10.03
CA GLN A 97 -13.09 5.16 10.68
C GLN A 97 -14.51 4.60 10.88
N LEU A 98 -15.08 3.96 9.84
CA LEU A 98 -16.42 3.37 9.92
C LEU A 98 -16.51 2.18 10.89
N LEU A 99 -15.44 1.41 11.03
CA LEU A 99 -15.36 0.25 11.91
C LEU A 99 -14.90 0.62 13.33
N GLY A 100 -14.53 1.88 13.57
CA GLY A 100 -14.01 2.33 14.87
C GLY A 100 -12.63 1.77 15.18
N TYR A 101 -11.84 1.43 14.17
CA TYR A 101 -10.47 0.95 14.32
C TYR A 101 -9.47 2.11 14.34
N PRO A 102 -8.34 1.97 15.04
CA PRO A 102 -7.28 2.95 14.96
C PRO A 102 -6.67 2.98 13.56
N THR A 103 -6.30 4.17 13.09
CA THR A 103 -5.58 4.32 11.83
C THR A 103 -4.09 4.10 12.07
N PRO A 104 -3.45 3.12 11.41
CA PRO A 104 -2.01 2.90 11.52
C PRO A 104 -1.22 4.03 10.83
N ARG A 105 0.05 4.13 11.14
CA ARG A 105 0.97 5.03 10.43
C ARG A 105 1.35 4.45 9.08
N TYR A 106 1.30 5.25 8.03
CA TYR A 106 1.64 4.81 6.68
C TYR A 106 3.03 5.30 6.25
N LEU A 107 3.73 4.45 5.51
CA LEU A 107 4.96 4.78 4.81
C LEU A 107 4.95 4.07 3.46
N HIS A 108 4.94 4.83 2.37
CA HIS A 108 4.98 4.28 1.02
C HIS A 108 6.35 4.51 0.40
N VAL A 109 7.07 3.41 0.13
CA VAL A 109 8.36 3.44 -0.56
C VAL A 109 8.16 3.52 -2.07
N PRO A 110 9.10 4.14 -2.82
CA PRO A 110 9.02 4.16 -4.27
C PRO A 110 9.00 2.76 -4.86
N VAL A 111 8.46 2.63 -6.07
CA VAL A 111 8.33 1.36 -6.79
C VAL A 111 9.36 1.32 -7.91
N VAL A 112 10.12 0.23 -7.99
CA VAL A 112 11.09 0.03 -9.07
C VAL A 112 10.36 -0.16 -10.38
N THR A 113 10.77 0.59 -11.41
CA THR A 113 10.21 0.54 -12.76
C THR A 113 11.22 0.05 -13.76
N ASN A 114 10.76 -0.46 -14.89
CA ASN A 114 11.59 -0.74 -16.05
C ASN A 114 11.94 0.56 -16.82
N SER A 115 12.66 0.43 -17.93
CA SER A 115 13.05 1.55 -18.78
C SER A 115 11.87 2.27 -19.45
N THR A 116 10.69 1.66 -19.50
CA THR A 116 9.44 2.25 -20.03
C THR A 116 8.58 2.89 -18.93
N GLY A 117 9.06 2.88 -17.68
CA GLY A 117 8.33 3.44 -16.54
C GLY A 117 7.26 2.53 -15.94
N GLU A 118 7.15 1.28 -16.41
CA GLU A 118 6.21 0.31 -15.87
C GLU A 118 6.79 -0.38 -14.64
N LYS A 119 5.94 -0.61 -13.64
CA LYS A 119 6.32 -1.33 -12.42
C LYS A 119 6.96 -2.68 -12.74
N LEU A 120 8.13 -2.94 -12.15
CA LEU A 120 8.72 -4.28 -12.20
C LEU A 120 7.80 -5.28 -11.48
N SER A 121 7.31 -6.25 -12.23
CA SER A 121 6.42 -7.31 -11.75
C SER A 121 6.71 -8.61 -12.51
N LYS A 122 6.15 -9.72 -12.05
CA LYS A 122 6.25 -11.00 -12.78
C LYS A 122 5.75 -10.89 -14.23
N GLN A 123 4.77 -10.02 -14.48
CA GLN A 123 4.22 -9.79 -15.83
C GLN A 123 5.16 -8.96 -16.70
N THR A 124 6.00 -8.12 -16.12
CA THR A 124 6.99 -7.28 -16.82
C THR A 124 8.40 -7.88 -16.81
N GLY A 125 8.53 -9.18 -16.53
CA GLY A 125 9.79 -9.91 -16.63
C GLY A 125 10.72 -9.76 -15.42
N ALA A 126 10.22 -9.29 -14.27
CA ALA A 126 11.03 -9.25 -13.06
C ALA A 126 11.48 -10.66 -12.66
N VAL A 127 12.77 -10.84 -12.47
CA VAL A 127 13.34 -12.07 -11.94
C VAL A 127 12.96 -12.21 -10.47
N ALA A 128 12.61 -13.43 -10.05
CA ALA A 128 12.34 -13.69 -8.65
C ALA A 128 13.59 -13.43 -7.80
N PHE A 129 13.38 -12.83 -6.63
CA PHE A 129 14.44 -12.63 -5.66
C PHE A 129 14.93 -13.99 -5.15
N ASP A 130 16.20 -14.31 -5.40
CA ASP A 130 16.81 -15.56 -4.93
C ASP A 130 17.63 -15.30 -3.66
N VAL A 131 17.09 -15.77 -2.53
CA VAL A 131 17.75 -15.66 -1.21
C VAL A 131 18.97 -16.58 -1.07
N GLY A 132 19.12 -17.57 -1.93
CA GLY A 132 20.26 -18.49 -1.98
C GLY A 132 21.40 -18.00 -2.89
N ASN A 133 21.26 -16.82 -3.51
CA ASN A 133 22.31 -16.24 -4.36
C ASN A 133 23.50 -15.79 -3.54
N ASP A 134 24.67 -16.35 -3.80
CA ASP A 134 25.94 -15.98 -3.15
C ASP A 134 26.30 -14.51 -3.37
N ASN A 135 25.82 -13.89 -4.45
CA ASN A 135 26.04 -12.48 -4.79
C ASN A 135 24.87 -11.56 -4.39
N ILE A 136 23.99 -11.96 -3.50
CA ILE A 136 22.80 -11.22 -3.10
C ILE A 136 23.08 -9.76 -2.72
N LEU A 137 24.25 -9.48 -2.14
CA LEU A 137 24.68 -8.11 -1.81
C LEU A 137 24.78 -7.23 -3.05
N GLN A 138 25.42 -7.71 -4.10
CA GLN A 138 25.68 -6.96 -5.34
C GLN A 138 24.45 -6.90 -6.22
N ASP A 139 23.70 -8.00 -6.31
CA ASP A 139 22.61 -8.16 -7.29
C ASP A 139 21.27 -7.59 -6.78
N ALA A 140 21.11 -7.45 -5.45
CA ALA A 140 19.85 -7.01 -4.88
C ALA A 140 19.97 -5.94 -3.79
N LEU A 141 20.73 -6.18 -2.73
CA LEU A 141 20.70 -5.35 -1.53
C LEU A 141 21.33 -3.97 -1.76
N ILE A 142 22.49 -3.90 -2.37
CA ILE A 142 23.15 -2.60 -2.68
C ILE A 142 22.34 -1.80 -3.71
N PRO A 143 21.83 -2.39 -4.81
CA PRO A 143 20.91 -1.69 -5.70
C PRO A 143 19.65 -1.18 -5.00
N ALA A 144 19.04 -1.96 -4.10
CA ALA A 144 17.87 -1.53 -3.34
C ALA A 144 18.20 -0.34 -2.41
N ALA A 145 19.33 -0.37 -1.71
CA ALA A 145 19.77 0.74 -0.88
C ALA A 145 19.98 2.03 -1.70
N ARG A 146 20.62 1.91 -2.86
CA ARG A 146 20.80 3.04 -3.80
C ARG A 146 19.46 3.58 -4.31
N PHE A 147 18.53 2.69 -4.65
CA PHE A 147 17.18 3.05 -5.08
C PHE A 147 16.41 3.81 -3.99
N LEU A 148 16.65 3.50 -2.73
CA LEU A 148 16.10 4.20 -1.58
C LEU A 148 16.91 5.42 -1.15
N ASP A 149 17.92 5.84 -1.94
CA ASP A 149 18.82 6.96 -1.64
C ASP A 149 19.51 6.81 -0.27
N LEU A 150 19.96 5.61 0.07
CA LEU A 150 20.77 5.38 1.25
C LEU A 150 22.25 5.58 0.91
N PRO A 151 22.95 6.54 1.54
CA PRO A 151 24.31 6.88 1.20
C PRO A 151 25.33 5.87 1.78
N LEU A 152 25.40 4.68 1.17
CA LEU A 152 26.43 3.69 1.53
C LEU A 152 27.82 4.27 1.24
N THR A 153 28.62 4.52 2.26
CA THR A 153 29.98 5.09 2.16
C THR A 153 31.03 4.07 1.75
N SER A 154 30.75 2.79 1.95
CA SER A 154 31.60 1.67 1.56
C SER A 154 30.73 0.49 1.12
N THR A 155 31.31 -0.43 0.35
CA THR A 155 30.64 -1.68 0.00
C THR A 155 30.69 -2.63 1.19
N PRO A 156 29.52 -3.05 1.76
CA PRO A 156 29.50 -4.03 2.85
C PRO A 156 30.12 -5.36 2.43
N SER A 157 30.87 -5.99 3.32
CA SER A 157 31.53 -7.28 3.09
C SER A 157 30.61 -8.49 3.35
N SER A 158 29.50 -8.27 4.04
CA SER A 158 28.53 -9.31 4.37
C SER A 158 27.10 -8.76 4.42
N VAL A 159 26.11 -9.66 4.33
CA VAL A 159 24.68 -9.33 4.50
C VAL A 159 24.42 -8.75 5.89
N ALA A 160 25.07 -9.26 6.93
CA ALA A 160 24.91 -8.75 8.29
C ALA A 160 25.42 -7.31 8.43
N GLU A 161 26.60 -7.02 7.85
CA GLU A 161 27.14 -5.66 7.81
C GLU A 161 26.23 -4.72 7.00
N PHE A 162 25.73 -5.18 5.84
CA PHE A 162 24.77 -4.41 5.04
C PHE A 162 23.58 -3.97 5.89
N TRP A 163 22.92 -4.90 6.58
CA TRP A 163 21.74 -4.57 7.38
C TRP A 163 22.05 -3.64 8.55
N SER A 164 23.17 -3.80 9.21
CA SER A 164 23.63 -2.90 10.28
C SER A 164 23.77 -1.46 9.78
N VAL A 165 24.39 -1.28 8.62
CA VAL A 165 24.60 0.05 8.02
C VAL A 165 23.28 0.60 7.46
N ALA A 166 22.56 -0.19 6.66
CA ALA A 166 21.37 0.26 5.95
C ALA A 166 20.25 0.64 6.92
N THR A 167 20.04 -0.10 8.01
CA THR A 167 19.04 0.25 9.03
C THR A 167 19.36 1.54 9.74
N THR A 168 20.64 1.79 10.05
CA THR A 168 21.08 3.06 10.65
C THR A 168 20.86 4.24 9.68
N LEU A 169 21.24 4.08 8.42
CA LEU A 169 21.04 5.11 7.40
C LEU A 169 19.55 5.40 7.17
N TRP A 170 18.72 4.35 7.16
CA TRP A 170 17.27 4.49 7.04
C TRP A 170 16.67 5.23 8.26
N ALA A 171 17.06 4.84 9.47
CA ALA A 171 16.60 5.51 10.69
C ALA A 171 16.95 7.00 10.67
N ASN A 172 18.17 7.35 10.27
CA ASN A 172 18.60 8.75 10.13
C ASN A 172 17.77 9.49 9.06
N LYS A 173 17.56 8.88 7.88
CA LYS A 173 16.72 9.44 6.80
C LYS A 173 15.30 9.71 7.27
N MET A 174 14.74 8.85 8.09
CA MET A 174 13.39 8.94 8.62
C MET A 174 13.27 9.76 9.91
N GLY A 175 14.37 10.31 10.43
CA GLY A 175 14.39 11.05 11.70
C GLY A 175 13.97 10.18 12.91
N ILE A 176 14.21 8.87 12.84
CA ILE A 176 13.95 7.91 13.92
C ILE A 176 15.21 7.83 14.78
N ARG A 177 15.08 8.14 16.07
CA ARG A 177 16.13 8.00 17.09
C ARG A 177 15.83 6.86 18.02
#